data_e2b2f5cee54801f6fab7d82ee57fa7dc
#
_entry.id   e2b2f5cee54801f6fab7d82ee57fa7dc
#
_cell.length_a   1.000
_cell.length_b   1.000
_cell.length_c   1.000
_cell.angle_alpha   90.00
_cell.angle_beta   90.00
_cell.angle_gamma   90.00
#
_symmetry.space_group_name_H-M   'P 1'
#
loop_
_entity.id
_entity.type
_entity.pdbx_description
1 polymer ?
#
loop_
_entity_poly.entity_id
_entity_poly.type
_entity_poly.pdbx_seq_one_letter_code
_entity_poly.pdbx_strand_id
1 'polypeptide(L)'
;MERNQLRSGILLSYLNLALGMLIPFFYTPIMLRMLGQAEYGLFSLASSAVHYLSLLSFGFGSTIIRYISKYRAENDKASEERAYGFFLLLNCVMAVLVLACGTVISFNVEPIFKKGLTSAELSKMKALVMIMTFNSALSFPLSVFSSMINAHEKFVFKRCIDLISTVAAPAANLVALSLGYASVGMALAATIIQFMMLPINIVYCYRKLKIKPRFARMPKPLIKEMVGFSFFVFMGSIVDMLFWTTDKVILGMLAGTTAVAIYNVGGTFNNTVINMSTAVSGVLTPKITGMVVKDTQKDELSELFVRVGRLQYLVIALVVAGFTVFGQSFINLWAGEEYAEAYWITVLTLFPLCIPLIQNTGLSIIIAQNKHRFRSIVYLIIAAVNVVSTYLVVPYWGIIGAAACSGVSYIIGQGIIMNIYYSKVTGLNIPLFWKNILRMSIIPALMIVAGLVIDRYLIMDNWLIFFLSVIVFTIVYVVLMYLLVMNEYEKDVFRKPLKRLAVKLNMGGER
;
A
#
# COMPACT_ATOMS: atom_id res chain seq x y z
N MET A 1 27.74 -18.46 4.34
CA MET A 1 27.49 -17.03 4.06
C MET A 1 26.03 -16.73 3.77
N GLU A 2 25.30 -17.56 3.01
CA GLU A 2 23.89 -17.31 2.61
C GLU A 2 22.89 -17.25 3.76
N ARG A 3 23.03 -18.13 4.75
CA ARG A 3 22.10 -18.18 5.92
C ARG A 3 22.16 -16.91 6.78
N ASN A 4 23.30 -16.21 6.83
CA ASN A 4 23.44 -14.94 7.54
C ASN A 4 22.84 -13.78 6.73
N GLN A 5 22.96 -13.79 5.40
CA GLN A 5 22.35 -12.78 4.53
C GLN A 5 20.83 -12.81 4.60
N LEU A 6 20.22 -14.00 4.63
CA LEU A 6 18.76 -14.15 4.76
C LEU A 6 18.27 -13.65 6.11
N ARG A 7 18.91 -14.06 7.22
CA ARG A 7 18.51 -13.62 8.57
C ARG A 7 18.65 -12.12 8.76
N SER A 8 19.80 -11.56 8.38
CA SER A 8 20.04 -10.11 8.45
C SER A 8 19.12 -9.34 7.51
N GLY A 9 18.85 -9.87 6.30
CA GLY A 9 17.90 -9.29 5.37
C GLY A 9 16.46 -9.24 5.91
N ILE A 10 16.02 -10.30 6.63
CA ILE A 10 14.71 -10.32 7.29
C ILE A 10 14.64 -9.27 8.41
N LEU A 11 15.67 -9.20 9.27
CA LEU A 11 15.72 -8.20 10.35
C LEU A 11 15.66 -6.77 9.80
N LEU A 12 16.47 -6.48 8.76
CA LEU A 12 16.46 -5.18 8.09
C LEU A 12 15.11 -4.88 7.41
N SER A 13 14.42 -5.92 6.92
CA SER A 13 13.08 -5.74 6.34
C SER A 13 12.05 -5.34 7.39
N TYR A 14 12.08 -5.94 8.59
CA TYR A 14 11.21 -5.52 9.70
C TYR A 14 11.57 -4.11 10.19
N LEU A 15 12.85 -3.78 10.26
CA LEU A 15 13.29 -2.42 10.61
C LEU A 15 12.81 -1.40 9.58
N ASN A 16 12.93 -1.72 8.29
CA ASN A 16 12.43 -0.85 7.22
C ASN A 16 10.90 -0.68 7.27
N LEU A 17 10.17 -1.75 7.55
CA LEU A 17 8.72 -1.69 7.76
C LEU A 17 8.36 -0.79 8.94
N ALA A 18 9.04 -0.95 10.07
CA ALA A 18 8.81 -0.15 11.26
C ALA A 18 9.12 1.34 11.01
N LEU A 19 10.27 1.65 10.42
CA LEU A 19 10.63 3.02 10.06
C LEU A 19 9.69 3.59 8.99
N GLY A 20 9.28 2.78 8.00
CA GLY A 20 8.31 3.17 6.98
C GLY A 20 6.92 3.52 7.54
N MET A 21 6.57 3.05 8.75
CA MET A 21 5.35 3.43 9.46
C MET A 21 5.58 4.59 10.44
N LEU A 22 6.67 4.56 11.19
CA LEU A 22 6.95 5.56 12.23
C LEU A 22 7.36 6.91 11.63
N ILE A 23 8.22 6.93 10.62
CA ILE A 23 8.70 8.19 10.03
C ILE A 23 7.54 9.01 9.45
N PRO A 24 6.64 8.48 8.60
CA PRO A 24 5.49 9.24 8.13
C PRO A 24 4.58 9.74 9.26
N PHE A 25 4.44 8.98 10.34
CA PHE A 25 3.63 9.40 11.49
C PHE A 25 4.11 10.72 12.12
N PHE A 26 5.42 10.90 12.25
CA PHE A 26 6.02 12.13 12.79
C PHE A 26 6.29 13.20 11.73
N TYR A 27 6.69 12.77 10.53
CA TYR A 27 7.03 13.65 9.43
C TYR A 27 5.81 14.37 8.84
N THR A 28 4.71 13.64 8.62
CA THR A 28 3.54 14.18 7.91
C THR A 28 2.93 15.39 8.61
N PRO A 29 2.68 15.42 9.94
CA PRO A 29 2.15 16.62 10.60
C PRO A 29 3.05 17.84 10.44
N ILE A 30 4.37 17.65 10.54
CA ILE A 30 5.34 18.74 10.36
C ILE A 30 5.26 19.28 8.93
N MET A 31 5.26 18.39 7.96
CA MET A 31 5.14 18.71 6.54
C MET A 31 3.83 19.46 6.23
N LEU A 32 2.70 18.99 6.77
CA LEU A 32 1.38 19.61 6.57
C LEU A 32 1.36 21.05 7.09
N ARG A 33 1.89 21.27 8.31
CA ARG A 33 1.97 22.60 8.92
C ARG A 33 2.89 23.56 8.18
N MET A 34 4.01 23.04 7.61
CA MET A 34 4.96 23.86 6.85
C MET A 34 4.47 24.20 5.44
N LEU A 35 3.78 23.28 4.78
CA LEU A 35 3.24 23.49 3.42
C LEU A 35 1.94 24.26 3.41
N GLY A 36 1.07 24.00 4.39
CA GLY A 36 -0.34 24.37 4.32
C GLY A 36 -1.15 23.48 3.39
N GLN A 37 -2.46 23.57 3.54
CA GLN A 37 -3.41 22.63 2.94
C GLN A 37 -3.42 22.69 1.40
N ALA A 38 -3.48 23.89 0.81
CA ALA A 38 -3.52 24.05 -0.64
C ALA A 38 -2.25 23.53 -1.33
N GLU A 39 -1.08 23.87 -0.80
CA GLU A 39 0.21 23.45 -1.38
C GLU A 39 0.44 21.94 -1.25
N TYR A 40 0.03 21.34 -0.12
CA TYR A 40 0.05 19.89 0.06
C TYR A 40 -0.90 19.19 -0.91
N GLY A 41 -2.10 19.75 -1.12
CA GLY A 41 -3.05 19.24 -2.09
C GLY A 41 -2.52 19.29 -3.51
N LEU A 42 -1.87 20.39 -3.88
CA LEU A 42 -1.23 20.56 -5.18
C LEU A 42 -0.12 19.53 -5.40
N PHE A 43 0.74 19.30 -4.41
CA PHE A 43 1.78 18.27 -4.45
C PHE A 43 1.19 16.87 -4.60
N SER A 44 0.14 16.55 -3.83
CA SER A 44 -0.55 15.27 -3.89
C SER A 44 -1.24 15.02 -5.23
N LEU A 45 -1.84 16.08 -5.81
CA LEU A 45 -2.47 16.03 -7.11
C LEU A 45 -1.44 15.80 -8.22
N ALA A 46 -0.32 16.55 -8.22
CA ALA A 46 0.77 16.37 -9.17
C ALA A 46 1.37 14.96 -9.08
N SER A 47 1.60 14.48 -7.85
CA SER A 47 2.07 13.13 -7.60
C SER A 47 1.09 12.07 -8.16
N SER A 48 -0.21 12.26 -7.96
CA SER A 48 -1.25 11.37 -8.47
C SER A 48 -1.30 11.36 -10.01
N ALA A 49 -1.21 12.53 -10.64
CA ALA A 49 -1.18 12.64 -12.09
C ALA A 49 0.04 11.94 -12.72
N VAL A 50 1.23 12.13 -12.12
CA VAL A 50 2.47 11.48 -12.59
C VAL A 50 2.48 9.98 -12.27
N HIS A 51 1.79 9.53 -11.21
CA HIS A 51 1.73 8.12 -10.85
C HIS A 51 1.12 7.26 -11.97
N TYR A 52 0.22 7.80 -12.81
CA TYR A 52 -0.28 7.09 -14.00
C TYR A 52 0.84 6.68 -14.97
N LEU A 53 1.94 7.43 -15.02
CA LEU A 53 3.09 7.08 -15.87
C LEU A 53 3.80 5.80 -15.40
N SER A 54 3.63 5.41 -14.13
CA SER A 54 4.19 4.15 -13.62
C SER A 54 3.57 2.91 -14.28
N LEU A 55 2.38 3.02 -14.88
CA LEU A 55 1.76 1.96 -15.69
C LEU A 55 2.65 1.54 -16.87
N LEU A 56 3.45 2.46 -17.39
CA LEU A 56 4.42 2.15 -18.47
C LEU A 56 5.52 1.17 -18.01
N SER A 57 5.64 0.89 -16.70
CA SER A 57 6.55 -0.15 -16.21
C SER A 57 6.10 -1.56 -16.59
N PHE A 58 4.84 -1.76 -16.96
CA PHE A 58 4.24 -3.07 -17.28
C PHE A 58 4.58 -4.19 -16.30
N GLY A 59 4.94 -3.85 -15.05
CA GLY A 59 5.34 -4.83 -14.05
C GLY A 59 6.66 -5.55 -14.34
N PHE A 60 7.54 -4.98 -15.18
CA PHE A 60 8.80 -5.62 -15.57
C PHE A 60 9.72 -5.92 -14.40
N GLY A 61 9.64 -5.21 -13.28
CA GLY A 61 10.46 -5.49 -12.10
C GLY A 61 10.37 -6.93 -11.61
N SER A 62 9.16 -7.47 -11.50
CA SER A 62 8.92 -8.87 -11.11
C SER A 62 9.36 -9.86 -12.20
N THR A 63 9.19 -9.49 -13.46
CA THR A 63 9.64 -10.28 -14.61
C THR A 63 11.17 -10.39 -14.64
N ILE A 64 11.88 -9.29 -14.41
CA ILE A 64 13.36 -9.28 -14.30
C ILE A 64 13.82 -10.27 -13.23
N ILE A 65 13.26 -10.15 -12.01
CA ILE A 65 13.65 -11.03 -10.90
C ILE A 65 13.43 -12.50 -11.28
N ARG A 66 12.28 -12.84 -11.86
CA ARG A 66 11.93 -14.22 -12.25
C ARG A 66 12.94 -14.81 -13.25
N TYR A 67 13.20 -14.10 -14.35
CA TYR A 67 14.04 -14.64 -15.42
C TYR A 67 15.52 -14.64 -15.06
N ILE A 68 16.01 -13.62 -14.39
CA ILE A 68 17.39 -13.56 -13.91
C ILE A 68 17.64 -14.68 -12.87
N SER A 69 16.71 -14.91 -11.91
CA SER A 69 16.84 -16.02 -10.95
C SER A 69 16.81 -17.37 -11.64
N LYS A 70 16.01 -17.54 -12.72
CA LYS A 70 15.97 -18.76 -13.53
C LYS A 70 17.33 -19.02 -14.17
N TYR A 71 17.90 -18.07 -14.92
CA TYR A 71 19.20 -18.24 -15.58
C TYR A 71 20.35 -18.46 -14.61
N ARG A 72 20.30 -17.82 -13.43
CA ARG A 72 21.25 -18.11 -12.35
C ARG A 72 21.15 -19.55 -11.85
N ALA A 73 19.95 -20.05 -11.64
CA ALA A 73 19.73 -21.44 -11.21
C ALA A 73 20.21 -22.45 -12.26
N GLU A 74 20.09 -22.11 -13.55
CA GLU A 74 20.59 -22.88 -14.69
C GLU A 74 22.11 -22.69 -14.95
N ASN A 75 22.79 -21.79 -14.22
CA ASN A 75 24.18 -21.37 -14.43
C ASN A 75 24.45 -20.81 -15.84
N ASP A 76 23.42 -20.32 -16.54
CA ASP A 76 23.55 -19.71 -17.89
C ASP A 76 23.82 -18.20 -17.79
N LYS A 77 25.08 -17.88 -17.55
CA LYS A 77 25.55 -16.48 -17.46
C LYS A 77 25.34 -15.71 -18.77
N ALA A 78 25.43 -16.36 -19.91
CA ALA A 78 25.25 -15.71 -21.19
C ALA A 78 23.80 -15.25 -21.42
N SER A 79 22.83 -16.05 -21.02
CA SER A 79 21.40 -15.68 -21.08
C SER A 79 21.03 -14.67 -20.00
N GLU A 80 21.65 -14.73 -18.83
CA GLU A 80 21.50 -13.73 -17.77
C GLU A 80 21.96 -12.34 -18.26
N GLU A 81 23.17 -12.22 -18.82
CA GLU A 81 23.71 -10.96 -19.35
C GLU A 81 22.89 -10.41 -20.53
N ARG A 82 22.36 -11.29 -21.40
CA ARG A 82 21.44 -10.90 -22.49
C ARG A 82 20.11 -10.38 -21.96
N ALA A 83 19.52 -11.06 -20.99
CA ALA A 83 18.26 -10.63 -20.36
C ALA A 83 18.47 -9.28 -19.66
N TYR A 84 19.59 -9.10 -18.94
CA TYR A 84 19.93 -7.84 -18.32
C TYR A 84 20.03 -6.69 -19.33
N GLY A 85 20.77 -6.89 -20.44
CA GLY A 85 20.87 -5.89 -21.51
C GLY A 85 19.53 -5.56 -22.15
N PHE A 86 18.69 -6.57 -22.41
CA PHE A 86 17.35 -6.38 -22.96
C PHE A 86 16.46 -5.55 -22.02
N PHE A 87 16.36 -5.92 -20.74
CA PHE A 87 15.53 -5.18 -19.79
C PHE A 87 16.05 -3.77 -19.52
N LEU A 88 17.37 -3.57 -19.53
CA LEU A 88 17.94 -2.23 -19.37
C LEU A 88 17.56 -1.33 -20.57
N LEU A 89 17.71 -1.83 -21.81
CA LEU A 89 17.30 -1.10 -23.00
C LEU A 89 15.80 -0.80 -22.99
N LEU A 90 14.99 -1.80 -22.66
CA LEU A 90 13.52 -1.66 -22.58
C LEU A 90 13.13 -0.58 -21.57
N ASN A 91 13.70 -0.60 -20.37
CA ASN A 91 13.40 0.40 -19.34
C ASN A 91 13.93 1.80 -19.69
N CYS A 92 15.04 1.91 -20.44
CA CYS A 92 15.49 3.19 -20.97
C CYS A 92 14.51 3.74 -22.03
N VAL A 93 13.98 2.90 -22.90
CA VAL A 93 12.94 3.30 -23.88
C VAL A 93 11.67 3.73 -23.13
N MET A 94 11.25 2.98 -22.11
CA MET A 94 10.11 3.37 -21.27
C MET A 94 10.35 4.69 -20.53
N ALA A 95 11.56 4.94 -20.05
CA ALA A 95 11.90 6.22 -19.43
C ALA A 95 11.73 7.40 -20.40
N VAL A 96 12.13 7.23 -21.66
CA VAL A 96 11.90 8.25 -22.72
C VAL A 96 10.40 8.43 -22.99
N LEU A 97 9.63 7.34 -23.05
CA LEU A 97 8.17 7.42 -23.21
C LEU A 97 7.51 8.12 -22.02
N VAL A 98 7.95 7.84 -20.79
CA VAL A 98 7.48 8.54 -19.58
C VAL A 98 7.76 10.03 -19.69
N LEU A 99 8.95 10.44 -20.12
CA LEU A 99 9.28 11.85 -20.32
C LEU A 99 8.37 12.48 -21.38
N ALA A 100 8.14 11.81 -22.50
CA ALA A 100 7.25 12.30 -23.56
C ALA A 100 5.81 12.44 -23.05
N CYS A 101 5.25 11.39 -22.45
CA CYS A 101 3.88 11.43 -21.91
C CYS A 101 3.71 12.46 -20.78
N GLY A 102 4.66 12.54 -19.85
CA GLY A 102 4.60 13.51 -18.76
C GLY A 102 4.75 14.95 -19.25
N THR A 103 5.55 15.17 -20.29
CA THR A 103 5.63 16.49 -20.96
C THR A 103 4.27 16.84 -21.59
N VAL A 104 3.61 15.90 -22.27
CA VAL A 104 2.25 16.10 -22.80
C VAL A 104 1.27 16.43 -21.68
N ILE A 105 1.31 15.70 -20.54
CA ILE A 105 0.47 15.99 -19.39
C ILE A 105 0.76 17.40 -18.86
N SER A 106 2.04 17.80 -18.72
CA SER A 106 2.43 19.12 -18.23
C SER A 106 1.90 20.25 -19.09
N PHE A 107 1.91 20.11 -20.41
CA PHE A 107 1.33 21.11 -21.33
C PHE A 107 -0.20 21.14 -21.28
N ASN A 108 -0.85 20.03 -20.92
CA ASN A 108 -2.32 19.92 -20.84
C ASN A 108 -2.85 20.08 -19.41
N VAL A 109 -2.04 20.49 -18.43
CA VAL A 109 -2.49 20.76 -17.05
C VAL A 109 -3.60 21.79 -17.02
N GLU A 110 -3.49 22.87 -17.79
CA GLU A 110 -4.46 23.96 -17.78
C GLU A 110 -5.84 23.54 -18.26
N PRO A 111 -6.04 22.96 -19.47
CA PRO A 111 -7.37 22.52 -19.90
C PRO A 111 -7.99 21.45 -18.99
N ILE A 112 -7.16 20.62 -18.34
CA ILE A 112 -7.63 19.53 -17.48
C ILE A 112 -8.10 20.06 -16.11
N PHE A 113 -7.35 20.97 -15.49
CA PHE A 113 -7.54 21.38 -14.10
C PHE A 113 -8.05 22.81 -13.92
N LYS A 114 -8.34 23.55 -15.01
CA LYS A 114 -8.78 24.96 -14.98
C LYS A 114 -10.00 25.22 -14.10
N LYS A 115 -10.89 24.24 -13.92
CA LYS A 115 -12.09 24.40 -13.07
C LYS A 115 -11.78 24.34 -11.57
N GLY A 116 -10.77 23.58 -11.18
CA GLY A 116 -10.45 23.33 -9.78
C GLY A 116 -9.24 24.09 -9.25
N LEU A 117 -8.37 24.65 -10.12
CA LEU A 117 -7.13 25.29 -9.74
C LEU A 117 -7.08 26.76 -10.17
N THR A 118 -6.45 27.59 -9.34
CA THR A 118 -6.13 28.98 -9.67
C THR A 118 -5.00 29.10 -10.69
N SER A 119 -4.83 30.24 -11.36
CA SER A 119 -3.76 30.44 -12.34
C SER A 119 -2.35 30.25 -11.75
N ALA A 120 -2.14 30.62 -10.48
CA ALA A 120 -0.88 30.42 -9.77
C ALA A 120 -0.62 28.91 -9.50
N GLU A 121 -1.63 28.19 -9.06
CA GLU A 121 -1.55 26.72 -8.84
C GLU A 121 -1.33 25.98 -10.15
N LEU A 122 -1.95 26.36 -11.25
CA LEU A 122 -1.73 25.78 -12.57
C LEU A 122 -0.27 25.93 -13.02
N SER A 123 0.35 27.08 -12.80
CA SER A 123 1.76 27.29 -13.12
C SER A 123 2.69 26.40 -12.28
N LYS A 124 2.46 26.33 -10.97
CA LYS A 124 3.19 25.43 -10.08
C LYS A 124 2.96 23.95 -10.44
N MET A 125 1.73 23.57 -10.76
CA MET A 125 1.38 22.21 -11.17
C MET A 125 2.16 21.78 -12.39
N LYS A 126 2.33 22.64 -13.41
CA LYS A 126 3.17 22.36 -14.59
C LYS A 126 4.62 22.05 -14.19
N ALA A 127 5.20 22.84 -13.32
CA ALA A 127 6.58 22.64 -12.82
C ALA A 127 6.68 21.32 -12.01
N LEU A 128 5.75 21.07 -11.10
CA LEU A 128 5.72 19.85 -10.29
C LEU A 128 5.58 18.59 -11.17
N VAL A 129 4.66 18.59 -12.12
CA VAL A 129 4.47 17.46 -13.05
C VAL A 129 5.75 17.20 -13.85
N MET A 130 6.44 18.26 -14.33
CA MET A 130 7.69 18.09 -15.08
C MET A 130 8.80 17.49 -14.21
N ILE A 131 9.03 18.01 -13.00
CA ILE A 131 10.05 17.51 -12.07
C ILE A 131 9.75 16.07 -11.66
N MET A 132 8.50 15.79 -11.29
CA MET A 132 8.08 14.44 -10.89
C MET A 132 8.11 13.45 -12.05
N THR A 133 7.83 13.90 -13.29
CA THR A 133 8.00 13.09 -14.51
C THR A 133 9.45 12.72 -14.72
N PHE A 134 10.36 13.66 -14.56
CA PHE A 134 11.80 13.36 -14.64
C PHE A 134 12.24 12.37 -13.56
N ASN A 135 11.78 12.56 -12.33
CA ASN A 135 12.00 11.61 -11.24
C ASN A 135 11.43 10.22 -11.59
N SER A 136 10.19 10.15 -12.08
CA SER A 136 9.58 8.90 -12.52
C SER A 136 10.40 8.23 -13.62
N ALA A 137 10.88 8.98 -14.62
CA ALA A 137 11.71 8.43 -15.70
C ALA A 137 13.02 7.83 -15.18
N LEU A 138 13.67 8.46 -14.21
CA LEU A 138 14.88 7.92 -13.56
C LEU A 138 14.60 6.61 -12.83
N SER A 139 13.39 6.39 -12.35
CA SER A 139 13.02 5.17 -11.62
C SER A 139 13.08 3.91 -12.50
N PHE A 140 12.87 4.03 -13.81
CA PHE A 140 12.86 2.89 -14.73
C PHE A 140 14.23 2.19 -14.81
N PRO A 141 15.33 2.85 -15.23
CA PRO A 141 16.64 2.21 -15.21
C PRO A 141 17.05 1.79 -13.79
N LEU A 142 16.72 2.57 -12.75
CA LEU A 142 17.03 2.22 -11.36
C LEU A 142 16.34 0.92 -10.96
N SER A 143 15.13 0.67 -11.41
CA SER A 143 14.37 -0.55 -11.12
C SER A 143 15.05 -1.80 -11.67
N VAL A 144 15.73 -1.72 -12.81
CA VAL A 144 16.48 -2.84 -13.40
C VAL A 144 17.65 -3.22 -12.50
N PHE A 145 18.47 -2.26 -12.09
CA PHE A 145 19.60 -2.52 -11.18
C PHE A 145 19.14 -3.06 -9.83
N SER A 146 18.07 -2.49 -9.29
CA SER A 146 17.44 -2.95 -8.04
C SER A 146 16.93 -4.38 -8.16
N SER A 147 16.27 -4.73 -9.26
CA SER A 147 15.78 -6.08 -9.53
C SER A 147 16.92 -7.09 -9.72
N MET A 148 18.03 -6.69 -10.37
CA MET A 148 19.24 -7.49 -10.47
C MET A 148 19.82 -7.83 -9.09
N ILE A 149 19.93 -6.84 -8.20
CA ILE A 149 20.43 -7.03 -6.84
C ILE A 149 19.53 -8.00 -6.06
N ASN A 150 18.20 -7.88 -6.19
CA ASN A 150 17.24 -8.79 -5.58
C ASN A 150 17.36 -10.22 -6.13
N ALA A 151 17.46 -10.37 -7.47
CA ALA A 151 17.62 -11.68 -8.12
C ALA A 151 18.91 -12.39 -7.72
N HIS A 152 19.95 -11.62 -7.31
CA HIS A 152 21.20 -12.14 -6.77
C HIS A 152 21.20 -12.36 -5.26
N GLU A 153 20.02 -12.24 -4.61
CA GLU A 153 19.83 -12.48 -3.18
C GLU A 153 20.71 -11.60 -2.28
N LYS A 154 21.12 -10.41 -2.78
CA LYS A 154 21.90 -9.45 -1.98
C LYS A 154 20.99 -8.59 -1.12
N PHE A 155 20.18 -9.26 -0.30
CA PHE A 155 19.14 -8.64 0.50
C PHE A 155 19.65 -7.59 1.48
N VAL A 156 20.79 -7.82 2.12
CA VAL A 156 21.37 -6.86 3.08
C VAL A 156 21.66 -5.52 2.40
N PHE A 157 22.36 -5.54 1.28
CA PHE A 157 22.69 -4.31 0.54
C PHE A 157 21.41 -3.58 0.09
N LYS A 158 20.46 -4.32 -0.50
CA LYS A 158 19.20 -3.74 -0.96
C LYS A 158 18.41 -3.09 0.19
N ARG A 159 18.31 -3.79 1.33
CA ARG A 159 17.59 -3.25 2.50
C ARG A 159 18.31 -2.07 3.15
N CYS A 160 19.62 -2.04 3.16
CA CYS A 160 20.38 -0.85 3.62
C CYS A 160 20.08 0.37 2.74
N ILE A 161 20.06 0.22 1.41
CA ILE A 161 19.70 1.32 0.50
C ILE A 161 18.26 1.77 0.72
N ASP A 162 17.32 0.82 0.86
CA ASP A 162 15.92 1.15 1.14
C ASP A 162 15.79 1.92 2.46
N LEU A 163 16.51 1.51 3.51
CA LEU A 163 16.54 2.21 4.81
C LEU A 163 17.10 3.64 4.68
N ILE A 164 18.21 3.79 3.97
CA ILE A 164 18.80 5.13 3.72
C ILE A 164 17.77 6.01 3.01
N SER A 165 17.11 5.51 1.98
CA SER A 165 16.09 6.26 1.24
C SER A 165 14.88 6.61 2.11
N THR A 166 14.44 5.68 2.98
CA THR A 166 13.30 5.86 3.89
C THR A 166 13.55 6.99 4.91
N VAL A 167 14.80 7.20 5.32
CA VAL A 167 15.18 8.27 6.26
C VAL A 167 15.57 9.55 5.50
N ALA A 168 16.35 9.42 4.43
CA ALA A 168 16.90 10.57 3.70
C ALA A 168 15.81 11.39 2.99
N ALA A 169 14.76 10.74 2.46
CA ALA A 169 13.72 11.46 1.72
C ALA A 169 12.93 12.42 2.61
N PRO A 170 12.36 12.00 3.77
CA PRO A 170 11.71 12.94 4.71
C PRO A 170 12.67 14.01 5.23
N ALA A 171 13.91 13.66 5.55
CA ALA A 171 14.91 14.62 6.03
C ALA A 171 15.20 15.70 4.99
N ALA A 172 15.46 15.31 3.73
CA ALA A 172 15.71 16.25 2.64
C ALA A 172 14.47 17.12 2.34
N ASN A 173 13.26 16.55 2.45
CA ASN A 173 12.02 17.30 2.32
C ASN A 173 11.89 18.36 3.41
N LEU A 174 12.17 18.05 4.67
CA LEU A 174 12.15 19.03 5.76
C LEU A 174 13.17 20.15 5.55
N VAL A 175 14.36 19.81 5.09
CA VAL A 175 15.38 20.82 4.72
C VAL A 175 14.86 21.71 3.58
N ALA A 176 14.30 21.14 2.52
CA ALA A 176 13.73 21.91 1.42
C ALA A 176 12.61 22.85 1.88
N LEU A 177 11.73 22.36 2.79
CA LEU A 177 10.66 23.15 3.39
C LEU A 177 11.18 24.27 4.29
N SER A 178 12.17 24.00 5.14
CA SER A 178 12.78 25.02 6.01
C SER A 178 13.50 26.13 5.23
N LEU A 179 13.96 25.82 4.01
CA LEU A 179 14.55 26.80 3.08
C LEU A 179 13.50 27.57 2.26
N GLY A 180 12.20 27.29 2.45
CA GLY A 180 11.11 28.00 1.77
C GLY A 180 10.79 27.54 0.35
N TYR A 181 11.36 26.40 -0.11
CA TYR A 181 11.13 25.90 -1.48
C TYR A 181 9.80 25.17 -1.66
N ALA A 182 8.99 25.03 -0.61
CA ALA A 182 7.64 24.42 -0.62
C ALA A 182 7.58 23.09 -1.37
N SER A 183 6.49 22.80 -2.08
CA SER A 183 6.26 21.53 -2.81
C SER A 183 7.27 21.29 -3.93
N VAL A 184 7.73 22.34 -4.60
CA VAL A 184 8.76 22.24 -5.65
C VAL A 184 10.09 21.75 -5.06
N GLY A 185 10.47 22.28 -3.89
CA GLY A 185 11.67 21.83 -3.18
C GLY A 185 11.59 20.36 -2.78
N MET A 186 10.43 19.87 -2.35
CA MET A 186 10.23 18.44 -2.04
C MET A 186 10.38 17.57 -3.29
N ALA A 187 9.81 17.97 -4.42
CA ALA A 187 9.94 17.23 -5.67
C ALA A 187 11.39 17.18 -6.16
N LEU A 188 12.14 18.28 -6.03
CA LEU A 188 13.58 18.34 -6.35
C LEU A 188 14.40 17.48 -5.39
N ALA A 189 14.14 17.53 -4.09
CA ALA A 189 14.83 16.72 -3.08
C ALA A 189 14.67 15.21 -3.37
N ALA A 190 13.45 14.78 -3.67
CA ALA A 190 13.18 13.39 -4.07
C ALA A 190 13.96 13.01 -5.35
N THR A 191 14.02 13.90 -6.33
CA THR A 191 14.77 13.68 -7.58
C THR A 191 16.27 13.59 -7.34
N ILE A 192 16.83 14.45 -6.49
CA ILE A 192 18.27 14.42 -6.13
C ILE A 192 18.61 13.09 -5.45
N ILE A 193 17.82 12.66 -4.47
CA ILE A 193 18.04 11.38 -3.77
C ILE A 193 18.03 10.23 -4.76
N GLN A 194 17.04 10.18 -5.65
CA GLN A 194 16.94 9.13 -6.64
C GLN A 194 18.13 9.14 -7.63
N PHE A 195 18.55 10.33 -8.04
CA PHE A 195 19.73 10.51 -8.87
C PHE A 195 21.01 10.01 -8.17
N MET A 196 21.14 10.22 -6.86
CA MET A 196 22.28 9.70 -6.07
C MET A 196 22.21 8.17 -5.90
N MET A 197 21.03 7.58 -5.82
CA MET A 197 20.86 6.12 -5.67
C MET A 197 21.22 5.36 -6.95
N LEU A 198 21.05 5.97 -8.12
CA LEU A 198 21.32 5.33 -9.42
C LEU A 198 22.79 4.88 -9.55
N PRO A 199 23.80 5.75 -9.40
CA PRO A 199 25.22 5.35 -9.51
C PRO A 199 25.62 4.33 -8.43
N ILE A 200 25.06 4.38 -7.22
CA ILE A 200 25.35 3.42 -6.16
C ILE A 200 24.91 2.00 -6.59
N ASN A 201 23.71 1.86 -7.14
CA ASN A 201 23.21 0.57 -7.64
C ASN A 201 23.99 0.10 -8.88
N ILE A 202 24.34 1.01 -9.79
CA ILE A 202 25.17 0.71 -10.97
C ILE A 202 26.52 0.17 -10.54
N VAL A 203 27.26 0.91 -9.69
CA VAL A 203 28.59 0.51 -9.21
C VAL A 203 28.55 -0.84 -8.50
N TYR A 204 27.50 -1.09 -7.71
CA TYR A 204 27.32 -2.38 -7.04
C TYR A 204 27.14 -3.53 -8.03
N CYS A 205 26.28 -3.36 -9.04
CA CYS A 205 26.07 -4.38 -10.08
C CYS A 205 27.35 -4.68 -10.85
N TYR A 206 28.10 -3.66 -11.27
CA TYR A 206 29.32 -3.85 -12.05
C TYR A 206 30.50 -4.39 -11.23
N ARG A 207 30.71 -3.85 -10.01
CA ARG A 207 31.90 -4.22 -9.20
C ARG A 207 31.70 -5.46 -8.33
N LYS A 208 30.51 -5.63 -7.73
CA LYS A 208 30.25 -6.74 -6.79
C LYS A 208 29.58 -7.94 -7.45
N LEU A 209 28.58 -7.74 -8.31
CA LEU A 209 27.94 -8.82 -9.03
C LEU A 209 28.74 -9.25 -10.26
N LYS A 210 29.62 -8.38 -10.77
CA LYS A 210 30.48 -8.62 -11.96
C LYS A 210 29.67 -9.01 -13.20
N ILE A 211 28.47 -8.45 -13.37
CA ILE A 211 27.58 -8.71 -14.49
C ILE A 211 27.55 -7.48 -15.39
N LYS A 212 27.68 -7.72 -16.68
CA LYS A 212 27.64 -6.67 -17.70
C LYS A 212 26.41 -6.87 -18.60
N PRO A 213 25.67 -5.80 -18.94
CA PRO A 213 24.56 -5.92 -19.89
C PRO A 213 25.12 -6.26 -21.28
N ARG A 214 24.58 -7.33 -21.88
CA ARG A 214 24.92 -7.70 -23.25
C ARG A 214 23.76 -7.35 -24.17
N PHE A 215 23.94 -6.36 -25.01
CA PHE A 215 22.93 -5.91 -25.98
C PHE A 215 22.90 -6.83 -27.20
N ALA A 216 22.26 -7.98 -27.07
CA ALA A 216 22.08 -8.94 -28.12
C ALA A 216 20.58 -9.22 -28.35
N ARG A 217 20.23 -9.66 -29.55
CA ARG A 217 18.84 -9.99 -29.88
C ARG A 217 18.35 -11.14 -29.00
N MET A 218 17.21 -10.91 -28.36
CA MET A 218 16.50 -11.95 -27.60
C MET A 218 15.63 -12.79 -28.54
N PRO A 219 15.50 -14.10 -28.30
CA PRO A 219 14.60 -14.94 -29.06
C PRO A 219 13.14 -14.45 -28.94
N LYS A 220 12.44 -14.32 -30.09
CA LYS A 220 11.05 -13.85 -30.12
C LYS A 220 10.08 -14.64 -29.20
N PRO A 221 10.17 -16.00 -29.11
CA PRO A 221 9.32 -16.77 -28.21
C PRO A 221 9.48 -16.35 -26.74
N LEU A 222 10.72 -16.07 -26.31
CA LEU A 222 11.03 -15.66 -24.94
C LEU A 222 10.49 -14.27 -24.63
N ILE A 223 10.60 -13.33 -25.59
CA ILE A 223 9.98 -11.99 -25.45
C ILE A 223 8.46 -12.13 -25.28
N LYS A 224 7.80 -12.97 -26.08
CA LYS A 224 6.36 -13.22 -25.99
C LYS A 224 5.96 -13.78 -24.63
N GLU A 225 6.75 -14.69 -24.07
CA GLU A 225 6.52 -15.24 -22.73
C GLU A 225 6.67 -14.18 -21.64
N MET A 226 7.75 -13.37 -21.70
CA MET A 226 8.02 -12.27 -20.76
C MET A 226 6.91 -11.22 -20.79
N VAL A 227 6.49 -10.78 -21.97
CA VAL A 227 5.41 -9.81 -22.15
C VAL A 227 4.07 -10.39 -21.67
N GLY A 228 3.79 -11.66 -21.97
CA GLY A 228 2.59 -12.33 -21.48
C GLY A 228 2.50 -12.34 -19.95
N PHE A 229 3.60 -12.65 -19.26
CA PHE A 229 3.64 -12.58 -17.80
C PHE A 229 3.45 -11.14 -17.28
N SER A 230 4.16 -10.17 -17.87
CA SER A 230 4.06 -8.76 -17.49
C SER A 230 2.66 -8.18 -17.72
N PHE A 231 1.94 -8.63 -18.75
CA PHE A 231 0.59 -8.15 -19.04
C PHE A 231 -0.40 -8.41 -17.89
N PHE A 232 -0.33 -9.57 -17.23
CA PHE A 232 -1.19 -9.86 -16.08
C PHE A 232 -0.85 -8.99 -14.86
N VAL A 233 0.43 -8.71 -14.64
CA VAL A 233 0.87 -7.79 -13.59
C VAL A 233 0.38 -6.36 -13.89
N PHE A 234 0.50 -5.94 -15.13
CA PHE A 234 0.02 -4.64 -15.63
C PHE A 234 -1.49 -4.45 -15.42
N MET A 235 -2.30 -5.47 -15.74
CA MET A 235 -3.75 -5.43 -15.51
C MET A 235 -4.07 -5.20 -14.01
N GLY A 236 -3.34 -5.86 -13.12
CA GLY A 236 -3.47 -5.62 -11.68
C GLY A 236 -3.16 -4.17 -11.30
N SER A 237 -2.07 -3.62 -11.83
CA SER A 237 -1.66 -2.23 -11.57
C SER A 237 -2.67 -1.20 -12.08
N ILE A 238 -3.34 -1.44 -13.21
CA ILE A 238 -4.41 -0.58 -13.70
C ILE A 238 -5.56 -0.54 -12.69
N VAL A 239 -6.00 -1.69 -12.22
CA VAL A 239 -7.10 -1.77 -11.25
C VAL A 239 -6.76 -1.03 -9.96
N ASP A 240 -5.57 -1.28 -9.41
CA ASP A 240 -5.11 -0.59 -8.19
C ASP A 240 -5.07 0.93 -8.38
N MET A 241 -4.60 1.39 -9.53
CA MET A 241 -4.52 2.81 -9.84
C MET A 241 -5.90 3.46 -9.98
N LEU A 242 -6.84 2.81 -10.63
CA LEU A 242 -8.21 3.30 -10.74
C LEU A 242 -8.87 3.47 -9.37
N PHE A 243 -8.62 2.56 -8.43
CA PHE A 243 -9.17 2.65 -7.09
C PHE A 243 -8.49 3.70 -6.20
N TRP A 244 -7.15 3.81 -6.25
CA TRP A 244 -6.42 4.58 -5.23
C TRP A 244 -5.97 5.96 -5.68
N THR A 245 -5.97 6.23 -6.99
CA THR A 245 -5.38 7.45 -7.54
C THR A 245 -6.42 8.32 -8.24
N THR A 246 -7.42 7.71 -8.91
CA THR A 246 -8.34 8.44 -9.78
C THR A 246 -9.22 9.42 -9.01
N ASP A 247 -9.67 9.07 -7.82
CA ASP A 247 -10.48 9.97 -6.97
C ASP A 247 -9.78 11.31 -6.72
N LYS A 248 -8.46 11.28 -6.45
CA LYS A 248 -7.67 12.49 -6.22
C LYS A 248 -7.58 13.37 -7.45
N VAL A 249 -7.48 12.78 -8.63
CA VAL A 249 -7.44 13.50 -9.90
C VAL A 249 -8.80 14.14 -10.20
N ILE A 250 -9.90 13.41 -10.01
CA ILE A 250 -11.26 13.92 -10.16
C ILE A 250 -11.52 15.07 -9.18
N LEU A 251 -11.13 14.92 -7.92
CA LEU A 251 -11.25 15.98 -6.92
C LEU A 251 -10.42 17.20 -7.29
N GLY A 252 -9.21 17.03 -7.79
CA GLY A 252 -8.38 18.12 -8.28
C GLY A 252 -8.98 18.86 -9.47
N MET A 253 -9.68 18.14 -10.37
CA MET A 253 -10.38 18.75 -11.52
C MET A 253 -11.63 19.55 -11.13
N LEU A 254 -12.37 19.10 -10.12
CA LEU A 254 -13.73 19.58 -9.83
C LEU A 254 -13.85 20.32 -8.50
N ALA A 255 -13.04 19.99 -7.49
CA ALA A 255 -13.17 20.50 -6.12
C ALA A 255 -11.91 21.22 -5.60
N GLY A 256 -10.81 21.20 -6.35
CA GLY A 256 -9.58 21.94 -6.03
C GLY A 256 -8.57 21.22 -5.13
N THR A 257 -7.48 21.92 -4.85
CA THR A 257 -6.30 21.36 -4.13
C THR A 257 -6.60 21.03 -2.68
N THR A 258 -7.37 21.86 -1.98
CA THR A 258 -7.80 21.63 -0.59
C THR A 258 -8.54 20.30 -0.44
N ALA A 259 -9.47 20.00 -1.36
CA ALA A 259 -10.21 18.73 -1.38
C ALA A 259 -9.26 17.53 -1.55
N VAL A 260 -8.27 17.65 -2.42
CA VAL A 260 -7.24 16.62 -2.62
C VAL A 260 -6.41 16.42 -1.36
N ALA A 261 -6.05 17.49 -0.65
CA ALA A 261 -5.29 17.42 0.59
C ALA A 261 -6.03 16.64 1.68
N ILE A 262 -7.29 17.00 1.92
CA ILE A 262 -8.15 16.35 2.93
C ILE A 262 -8.35 14.86 2.57
N TYR A 263 -8.66 14.58 1.29
CA TYR A 263 -8.85 13.20 0.82
C TYR A 263 -7.58 12.36 0.96
N ASN A 264 -6.40 12.93 0.69
CA ASN A 264 -5.13 12.23 0.83
C ASN A 264 -4.79 11.92 2.29
N VAL A 265 -5.07 12.83 3.22
CA VAL A 265 -4.92 12.60 4.67
C VAL A 265 -5.79 11.42 5.10
N GLY A 266 -7.08 11.41 4.74
CA GLY A 266 -7.99 10.30 5.05
C GLY A 266 -7.51 8.96 4.46
N GLY A 267 -7.01 8.95 3.21
CA GLY A 267 -6.50 7.77 2.55
C GLY A 267 -5.23 7.17 3.18
N THR A 268 -4.44 7.97 3.92
CA THR A 268 -3.21 7.51 4.58
C THR A 268 -3.49 6.42 5.62
N PHE A 269 -4.60 6.52 6.34
CA PHE A 269 -5.01 5.51 7.34
C PHE A 269 -5.41 4.19 6.70
N ASN A 270 -6.12 4.24 5.59
CA ASN A 270 -6.49 3.03 4.83
C ASN A 270 -5.27 2.22 4.42
N ASN A 271 -4.24 2.88 3.88
CA ASN A 271 -2.99 2.22 3.49
C ASN A 271 -2.28 1.54 4.67
N THR A 272 -2.31 2.15 5.84
CA THR A 272 -1.73 1.57 7.05
C THR A 272 -2.44 0.26 7.43
N VAL A 273 -3.78 0.25 7.43
CA VAL A 273 -4.58 -0.94 7.74
C VAL A 273 -4.40 -2.05 6.70
N ILE A 274 -4.31 -1.69 5.42
CA ILE A 274 -4.00 -2.64 4.34
C ILE A 274 -2.65 -3.32 4.58
N ASN A 275 -1.62 -2.55 4.89
CA ASN A 275 -0.27 -3.08 5.15
C ASN A 275 -0.25 -4.04 6.35
N MET A 276 -0.98 -3.72 7.42
CA MET A 276 -1.12 -4.62 8.57
C MET A 276 -1.80 -5.94 8.21
N SER A 277 -2.90 -5.90 7.46
CA SER A 277 -3.64 -7.10 7.04
C SER A 277 -2.81 -7.97 6.07
N THR A 278 -2.16 -7.36 5.10
CA THR A 278 -1.35 -8.09 4.09
C THR A 278 -0.11 -8.73 4.71
N ALA A 279 0.47 -8.15 5.75
CA ALA A 279 1.58 -8.76 6.49
C ALA A 279 1.17 -10.08 7.14
N VAL A 280 -0.04 -10.17 7.69
CA VAL A 280 -0.57 -11.42 8.30
C VAL A 280 -0.83 -12.49 7.23
N SER A 281 -1.54 -12.11 6.15
CA SER A 281 -1.89 -13.10 5.10
C SER A 281 -0.69 -13.57 4.29
N GLY A 282 0.32 -12.73 4.10
CA GLY A 282 1.54 -13.08 3.38
C GLY A 282 2.31 -14.25 3.98
N VAL A 283 2.34 -14.36 5.31
CA VAL A 283 2.98 -15.48 6.02
C VAL A 283 2.27 -16.81 5.77
N LEU A 284 0.97 -16.78 5.50
CA LEU A 284 0.14 -17.99 5.31
C LEU A 284 0.08 -18.47 3.86
N THR A 285 0.47 -17.65 2.91
CA THR A 285 0.39 -17.96 1.47
C THR A 285 1.09 -19.28 1.09
N PRO A 286 2.32 -19.61 1.57
CA PRO A 286 2.96 -20.90 1.23
C PRO A 286 2.18 -22.11 1.76
N LYS A 287 1.61 -22.00 2.97
CA LYS A 287 0.79 -23.07 3.56
C LYS A 287 -0.48 -23.30 2.73
N ILE A 288 -1.16 -22.23 2.35
CA ILE A 288 -2.39 -22.28 1.52
C ILE A 288 -2.09 -22.93 0.18
N THR A 289 -1.01 -22.50 -0.49
CA THR A 289 -0.59 -23.09 -1.77
C THR A 289 -0.31 -24.59 -1.62
N GLY A 290 0.38 -24.99 -0.55
CA GLY A 290 0.64 -26.41 -0.26
C GLY A 290 -0.63 -27.23 -0.04
N MET A 291 -1.64 -26.70 0.64
CA MET A 291 -2.94 -27.33 0.84
C MET A 291 -3.70 -27.49 -0.48
N VAL A 292 -3.73 -26.44 -1.30
CA VAL A 292 -4.41 -26.49 -2.61
C VAL A 292 -3.74 -27.50 -3.56
N VAL A 293 -2.40 -27.57 -3.60
CA VAL A 293 -1.66 -28.52 -4.43
C VAL A 293 -1.90 -29.97 -4.00
N LYS A 294 -2.12 -30.21 -2.70
CA LYS A 294 -2.43 -31.56 -2.16
C LYS A 294 -3.90 -31.96 -2.33
N ASP A 295 -4.69 -31.15 -3.02
CA ASP A 295 -6.14 -31.35 -3.21
C ASP A 295 -6.89 -31.54 -1.87
N THR A 296 -6.50 -30.75 -0.87
CA THR A 296 -7.08 -30.78 0.47
C THR A 296 -8.59 -30.54 0.39
N GLN A 297 -9.38 -31.20 1.22
CA GLN A 297 -10.83 -31.10 1.26
C GLN A 297 -11.29 -29.64 1.41
N LYS A 298 -12.39 -29.29 0.75
CA LYS A 298 -12.96 -27.92 0.78
C LYS A 298 -13.31 -27.45 2.18
N ASP A 299 -13.66 -28.37 3.05
CA ASP A 299 -14.01 -28.05 4.45
C ASP A 299 -12.79 -27.59 5.24
N GLU A 300 -11.63 -28.21 5.05
CA GLU A 300 -10.37 -27.75 5.68
C GLU A 300 -9.92 -26.39 5.19
N LEU A 301 -10.09 -26.12 3.88
CA LEU A 301 -9.80 -24.78 3.31
C LEU A 301 -10.77 -23.73 3.87
N SER A 302 -12.06 -24.10 4.04
CA SER A 302 -13.08 -23.23 4.63
C SER A 302 -12.79 -22.96 6.11
N GLU A 303 -12.36 -23.99 6.87
CA GLU A 303 -11.96 -23.82 8.25
C GLU A 303 -10.74 -22.90 8.38
N LEU A 304 -9.71 -23.06 7.54
CA LEU A 304 -8.56 -22.17 7.51
C LEU A 304 -8.97 -20.75 7.17
N PHE A 305 -9.84 -20.57 6.16
CA PHE A 305 -10.35 -19.26 5.75
C PHE A 305 -11.08 -18.54 6.90
N VAL A 306 -11.96 -19.24 7.62
CA VAL A 306 -12.68 -18.71 8.79
C VAL A 306 -11.69 -18.38 9.91
N ARG A 307 -10.77 -19.30 10.22
CA ARG A 307 -9.80 -19.13 11.32
C ARG A 307 -8.89 -17.92 11.12
N VAL A 308 -8.35 -17.76 9.92
CA VAL A 308 -7.47 -16.62 9.61
C VAL A 308 -8.26 -15.33 9.55
N GLY A 309 -9.45 -15.36 8.94
CA GLY A 309 -10.34 -14.19 8.88
C GLY A 309 -10.73 -13.68 10.26
N ARG A 310 -11.01 -14.59 11.23
CA ARG A 310 -11.27 -14.23 12.62
C ARG A 310 -10.06 -13.56 13.29
N LEU A 311 -8.86 -14.11 13.09
CA LEU A 311 -7.62 -13.50 13.61
C LEU A 311 -7.37 -12.10 13.02
N GLN A 312 -7.57 -11.93 11.71
CA GLN A 312 -7.47 -10.63 11.06
C GLN A 312 -8.55 -9.67 11.59
N TYR A 313 -9.78 -10.16 11.76
CA TYR A 313 -10.88 -9.37 12.29
C TYR A 313 -10.60 -8.84 13.70
N LEU A 314 -10.00 -9.62 14.59
CA LEU A 314 -9.63 -9.17 15.94
C LEU A 314 -8.79 -7.89 15.91
N VAL A 315 -7.83 -7.82 15.00
CA VAL A 315 -6.92 -6.67 14.90
C VAL A 315 -7.60 -5.51 14.15
N ILE A 316 -8.22 -5.80 12.99
CA ILE A 316 -8.82 -4.78 12.14
C ILE A 316 -10.01 -4.13 12.85
N ALA A 317 -10.84 -4.89 13.55
CA ALA A 317 -11.99 -4.36 14.29
C ALA A 317 -11.57 -3.43 15.44
N LEU A 318 -10.44 -3.72 16.12
CA LEU A 318 -9.88 -2.80 17.11
C LEU A 318 -9.49 -1.46 16.47
N VAL A 319 -8.78 -1.51 15.33
CA VAL A 319 -8.34 -0.30 14.63
C VAL A 319 -9.55 0.51 14.12
N VAL A 320 -10.54 -0.16 13.53
CA VAL A 320 -11.75 0.50 13.02
C VAL A 320 -12.58 1.09 14.15
N ALA A 321 -12.81 0.33 15.23
CA ALA A 321 -13.56 0.82 16.39
C ALA A 321 -12.82 1.99 17.07
N GLY A 322 -11.51 1.85 17.28
CA GLY A 322 -10.68 2.91 17.83
C GLY A 322 -10.67 4.18 16.96
N PHE A 323 -10.53 4.03 15.64
CA PHE A 323 -10.58 5.17 14.74
C PHE A 323 -11.97 5.81 14.69
N THR A 324 -13.04 5.02 14.75
CA THR A 324 -14.41 5.58 14.78
C THR A 324 -14.66 6.43 16.02
N VAL A 325 -14.11 6.03 17.17
CA VAL A 325 -14.27 6.78 18.43
C VAL A 325 -13.29 7.96 18.51
N PHE A 326 -12.02 7.72 18.25
CA PHE A 326 -10.95 8.69 18.52
C PHE A 326 -10.41 9.39 17.26
N GLY A 327 -10.87 9.01 16.08
CA GLY A 327 -10.31 9.46 14.80
C GLY A 327 -10.46 10.95 14.56
N GLN A 328 -11.55 11.57 15.02
CA GLN A 328 -11.73 13.02 14.89
C GLN A 328 -10.70 13.78 15.72
N SER A 329 -10.57 13.43 17.01
CA SER A 329 -9.57 14.01 17.91
C SER A 329 -8.14 13.73 17.44
N PHE A 330 -7.90 12.51 16.90
CA PHE A 330 -6.61 12.17 16.31
C PHE A 330 -6.25 13.06 15.12
N ILE A 331 -7.16 13.24 14.16
CA ILE A 331 -6.91 14.08 12.98
C ILE A 331 -6.66 15.53 13.37
N ASN A 332 -7.43 16.07 14.30
CA ASN A 332 -7.26 17.44 14.78
C ASN A 332 -5.89 17.64 15.44
N LEU A 333 -5.46 16.69 16.30
CA LEU A 333 -4.15 16.75 16.96
C LEU A 333 -3.00 16.52 15.97
N TRP A 334 -3.17 15.60 15.01
CA TRP A 334 -2.11 15.15 14.12
C TRP A 334 -1.95 16.02 12.89
N ALA A 335 -3.04 16.27 12.16
CA ALA A 335 -3.01 17.03 10.91
C ALA A 335 -3.43 18.50 11.10
N GLY A 336 -4.29 18.79 12.08
CA GLY A 336 -4.89 20.08 12.32
C GLY A 336 -6.39 20.10 12.05
N GLU A 337 -7.11 21.03 12.64
CA GLU A 337 -8.57 21.17 12.49
C GLU A 337 -9.02 21.40 11.05
N GLU A 338 -8.18 22.01 10.23
CA GLU A 338 -8.41 22.21 8.81
C GLU A 338 -8.59 20.91 8.00
N TYR A 339 -8.15 19.76 8.58
CA TYR A 339 -8.31 18.43 7.99
C TYR A 339 -9.44 17.62 8.64
N ALA A 340 -10.29 18.21 9.45
CA ALA A 340 -11.34 17.52 10.21
C ALA A 340 -12.24 16.62 9.35
N GLU A 341 -12.56 17.03 8.11
CA GLU A 341 -13.37 16.25 7.18
C GLU A 341 -12.70 14.93 6.74
N ALA A 342 -11.37 14.79 6.89
CA ALA A 342 -10.65 13.55 6.60
C ALA A 342 -11.13 12.38 7.47
N TYR A 343 -11.71 12.65 8.63
CA TYR A 343 -12.36 11.64 9.48
C TYR A 343 -13.46 10.89 8.72
N TRP A 344 -14.38 11.61 8.09
CA TRP A 344 -15.49 11.00 7.35
C TRP A 344 -15.00 10.23 6.12
N ILE A 345 -13.97 10.74 5.43
CA ILE A 345 -13.35 10.03 4.29
C ILE A 345 -12.81 8.69 4.76
N THR A 346 -12.06 8.69 5.88
CA THR A 346 -11.50 7.46 6.43
C THR A 346 -12.60 6.49 6.86
N VAL A 347 -13.60 6.94 7.60
CA VAL A 347 -14.70 6.08 8.07
C VAL A 347 -15.46 5.46 6.90
N LEU A 348 -15.87 6.27 5.92
CA LEU A 348 -16.64 5.80 4.76
C LEU A 348 -15.89 4.80 3.88
N THR A 349 -14.57 4.88 3.84
CA THR A 349 -13.74 3.96 3.05
C THR A 349 -13.22 2.78 3.87
N LEU A 350 -12.86 2.98 5.15
CA LEU A 350 -12.25 1.96 6.01
C LEU A 350 -13.22 0.83 6.37
N PHE A 351 -14.48 1.15 6.71
CA PHE A 351 -15.48 0.11 7.02
C PHE A 351 -15.69 -0.87 5.87
N PRO A 352 -15.99 -0.43 4.63
CA PRO A 352 -16.09 -1.33 3.50
C PRO A 352 -14.78 -2.07 3.18
N LEU A 353 -13.65 -1.42 3.37
CA LEU A 353 -12.32 -2.00 3.15
C LEU A 353 -12.01 -3.16 4.10
N CYS A 354 -12.63 -3.21 5.29
CA CYS A 354 -12.49 -4.34 6.20
C CYS A 354 -12.88 -5.67 5.56
N ILE A 355 -13.89 -5.66 4.68
CA ILE A 355 -14.40 -6.89 4.02
C ILE A 355 -13.27 -7.62 3.27
N PRO A 356 -12.60 -7.02 2.27
CA PRO A 356 -11.49 -7.69 1.59
C PRO A 356 -10.32 -7.99 2.50
N LEU A 357 -10.04 -7.17 3.51
CA LEU A 357 -8.90 -7.35 4.39
C LEU A 357 -9.03 -8.60 5.27
N ILE A 358 -10.21 -8.87 5.81
CA ILE A 358 -10.46 -10.11 6.59
C ILE A 358 -10.59 -11.35 5.70
N GLN A 359 -10.75 -11.16 4.39
CA GLN A 359 -10.88 -12.22 3.39
C GLN A 359 -9.62 -12.41 2.53
N ASN A 360 -8.49 -11.81 2.89
CA ASN A 360 -7.22 -11.90 2.12
C ASN A 360 -6.77 -13.35 1.89
N THR A 361 -7.09 -14.28 2.81
CA THR A 361 -6.84 -15.72 2.64
C THR A 361 -7.59 -16.29 1.44
N GLY A 362 -8.82 -15.83 1.18
CA GLY A 362 -9.61 -16.22 0.01
C GLY A 362 -8.94 -15.83 -1.31
N LEU A 363 -8.27 -14.66 -1.34
CA LEU A 363 -7.45 -14.25 -2.48
C LEU A 363 -6.30 -15.23 -2.73
N SER A 364 -5.58 -15.62 -1.68
CA SER A 364 -4.50 -16.59 -1.78
C SER A 364 -4.99 -17.95 -2.30
N ILE A 365 -6.19 -18.40 -1.88
CA ILE A 365 -6.83 -19.63 -2.38
C ILE A 365 -7.17 -19.52 -3.88
N ILE A 366 -7.78 -18.40 -4.31
CA ILE A 366 -8.09 -18.16 -5.75
C ILE A 366 -6.83 -18.19 -6.60
N ILE A 367 -5.75 -17.57 -6.15
CA ILE A 367 -4.47 -17.54 -6.87
C ILE A 367 -3.89 -18.95 -6.96
N ALA A 368 -3.88 -19.71 -5.86
CA ALA A 368 -3.39 -21.08 -5.82
C ALA A 368 -4.20 -22.02 -6.73
N GLN A 369 -5.53 -21.81 -6.83
CA GLN A 369 -6.43 -22.56 -7.73
C GLN A 369 -6.39 -22.07 -9.18
N ASN A 370 -5.57 -21.04 -9.52
CA ASN A 370 -5.51 -20.42 -10.85
C ASN A 370 -6.87 -19.84 -11.33
N LYS A 371 -7.73 -19.40 -10.41
CA LYS A 371 -9.09 -18.87 -10.67
C LYS A 371 -9.16 -17.34 -10.54
N HIS A 372 -8.04 -16.63 -10.67
CA HIS A 372 -7.96 -15.17 -10.45
C HIS A 372 -8.55 -14.31 -11.58
N ARG A 373 -8.77 -14.88 -12.79
CA ARG A 373 -9.27 -14.13 -13.97
C ARG A 373 -10.59 -13.40 -13.70
N PHE A 374 -11.56 -14.10 -13.14
CA PHE A 374 -12.88 -13.51 -12.84
C PHE A 374 -12.75 -12.31 -11.90
N ARG A 375 -11.95 -12.46 -10.82
CA ARG A 375 -11.68 -11.36 -9.89
C ARG A 375 -11.12 -10.13 -10.61
N SER A 376 -10.13 -10.31 -11.48
CA SER A 376 -9.51 -9.19 -12.21
C SER A 376 -10.53 -8.45 -13.08
N ILE A 377 -11.43 -9.17 -13.76
CA ILE A 377 -12.49 -8.57 -14.59
C ILE A 377 -13.49 -7.80 -13.71
N VAL A 378 -13.96 -8.42 -12.62
CA VAL A 378 -14.90 -7.78 -11.69
C VAL A 378 -14.30 -6.50 -11.12
N TYR A 379 -13.04 -6.55 -10.69
CA TYR A 379 -12.36 -5.37 -10.15
C TYR A 379 -12.23 -4.24 -11.17
N LEU A 380 -11.92 -4.58 -12.44
CA LEU A 380 -11.83 -3.58 -13.50
C LEU A 380 -13.19 -2.91 -13.75
N ILE A 381 -14.26 -3.69 -13.81
CA ILE A 381 -15.63 -3.17 -14.01
C ILE A 381 -16.01 -2.26 -12.84
N ILE A 382 -15.78 -2.70 -11.61
CA ILE A 382 -16.13 -1.93 -10.42
C ILE A 382 -15.29 -0.65 -10.33
N ALA A 383 -14.00 -0.72 -10.67
CA ALA A 383 -13.14 0.45 -10.72
C ALA A 383 -13.66 1.46 -11.77
N ALA A 384 -14.05 1.01 -12.96
CA ALA A 384 -14.62 1.87 -13.97
C ALA A 384 -15.95 2.51 -13.52
N VAL A 385 -16.83 1.74 -12.89
CA VAL A 385 -18.08 2.25 -12.29
C VAL A 385 -17.78 3.26 -11.19
N ASN A 386 -16.78 2.99 -10.33
CA ASN A 386 -16.36 3.92 -9.28
C ASN A 386 -15.90 5.25 -9.88
N VAL A 387 -15.05 5.24 -10.91
CA VAL A 387 -14.57 6.46 -11.59
C VAL A 387 -15.73 7.28 -12.14
N VAL A 388 -16.67 6.63 -12.84
CA VAL A 388 -17.85 7.32 -13.41
C VAL A 388 -18.74 7.87 -12.30
N SER A 389 -19.05 7.10 -11.27
CA SER A 389 -19.90 7.55 -10.17
C SER A 389 -19.23 8.68 -9.38
N THR A 390 -17.92 8.62 -9.09
CA THR A 390 -17.18 9.68 -8.44
C THR A 390 -17.23 10.97 -9.26
N TYR A 391 -17.00 10.90 -10.59
CA TYR A 391 -17.08 12.08 -11.45
C TYR A 391 -18.47 12.74 -11.45
N LEU A 392 -19.54 11.96 -11.41
CA LEU A 392 -20.91 12.45 -11.37
C LEU A 392 -21.33 12.98 -9.99
N VAL A 393 -20.83 12.40 -8.91
CA VAL A 393 -21.27 12.71 -7.53
C VAL A 393 -20.46 13.84 -6.91
N VAL A 394 -19.17 13.98 -7.22
CA VAL A 394 -18.29 15.02 -6.65
C VAL A 394 -18.83 16.45 -6.80
N PRO A 395 -19.45 16.88 -7.94
CA PRO A 395 -20.00 18.22 -8.04
C PRO A 395 -21.11 18.55 -7.02
N TYR A 396 -21.79 17.53 -6.48
CA TYR A 396 -22.91 17.69 -5.54
C TYR A 396 -22.51 17.44 -4.09
N TRP A 397 -21.66 16.43 -3.84
CA TRP A 397 -21.34 15.97 -2.48
C TRP A 397 -19.84 16.10 -2.15
N GLY A 398 -19.06 16.70 -3.02
CA GLY A 398 -17.63 16.98 -2.80
C GLY A 398 -16.82 15.74 -2.43
N ILE A 399 -15.93 15.89 -1.46
CA ILE A 399 -15.00 14.84 -1.01
C ILE A 399 -15.72 13.65 -0.34
N ILE A 400 -16.82 13.94 0.37
CA ILE A 400 -17.63 12.88 1.02
C ILE A 400 -18.28 12.00 -0.05
N GLY A 401 -18.74 12.61 -1.16
CA GLY A 401 -19.27 11.89 -2.30
C GLY A 401 -18.26 10.93 -2.93
N ALA A 402 -17.01 11.37 -3.12
CA ALA A 402 -15.94 10.50 -3.62
C ALA A 402 -15.69 9.31 -2.69
N ALA A 403 -15.57 9.55 -1.38
CA ALA A 403 -15.38 8.51 -0.39
C ALA A 403 -16.55 7.51 -0.32
N ALA A 404 -17.79 8.00 -0.43
CA ALA A 404 -18.99 7.17 -0.45
C ALA A 404 -19.05 6.28 -1.70
N CYS A 405 -18.72 6.81 -2.89
CA CYS A 405 -18.64 6.03 -4.12
C CYS A 405 -17.62 4.90 -4.01
N SER A 406 -16.44 5.18 -3.47
CA SER A 406 -15.39 4.18 -3.24
C SER A 406 -15.84 3.14 -2.21
N GLY A 407 -16.47 3.56 -1.11
CA GLY A 407 -17.02 2.64 -0.10
C GLY A 407 -18.10 1.71 -0.66
N VAL A 408 -19.07 2.24 -1.42
CA VAL A 408 -20.12 1.44 -2.08
C VAL A 408 -19.51 0.46 -3.08
N SER A 409 -18.50 0.89 -3.84
CA SER A 409 -17.78 0.04 -4.79
C SER A 409 -17.11 -1.15 -4.11
N TYR A 410 -16.52 -0.96 -2.90
CA TYR A 410 -15.98 -2.05 -2.09
C TYR A 410 -17.08 -3.00 -1.60
N ILE A 411 -18.22 -2.49 -1.13
CA ILE A 411 -19.33 -3.34 -0.67
C ILE A 411 -19.86 -4.19 -1.82
N ILE A 412 -20.11 -3.61 -2.97
CA ILE A 412 -20.62 -4.35 -4.13
C ILE A 412 -19.58 -5.36 -4.62
N GLY A 413 -18.35 -4.94 -4.85
CA GLY A 413 -17.30 -5.78 -5.42
C GLY A 413 -16.87 -6.89 -4.48
N GLN A 414 -16.48 -6.51 -3.28
CA GLN A 414 -15.90 -7.44 -2.31
C GLN A 414 -16.96 -8.08 -1.40
N GLY A 415 -17.94 -7.29 -0.98
CA GLY A 415 -18.97 -7.75 -0.06
C GLY A 415 -20.00 -8.65 -0.74
N ILE A 416 -20.37 -8.39 -1.99
CA ILE A 416 -21.40 -9.15 -2.69
C ILE A 416 -20.78 -10.08 -3.72
N ILE A 417 -20.17 -9.53 -4.78
CA ILE A 417 -19.77 -10.31 -5.96
C ILE A 417 -18.68 -11.33 -5.59
N MET A 418 -17.66 -10.92 -4.87
CA MET A 418 -16.58 -11.84 -4.49
C MET A 418 -17.03 -12.90 -3.49
N ASN A 419 -17.95 -12.60 -2.56
CA ASN A 419 -18.49 -13.60 -1.65
C ASN A 419 -19.30 -14.68 -2.41
N ILE A 420 -20.09 -14.28 -3.42
CA ILE A 420 -20.77 -15.24 -4.31
C ILE A 420 -19.75 -16.12 -5.05
N TYR A 421 -18.67 -15.51 -5.54
CA TYR A 421 -17.63 -16.23 -6.24
C TYR A 421 -16.88 -17.22 -5.33
N TYR A 422 -16.51 -16.80 -4.12
CA TYR A 422 -15.90 -17.67 -3.12
C TYR A 422 -16.81 -18.87 -2.79
N SER A 423 -18.09 -18.64 -2.59
CA SER A 423 -19.03 -19.72 -2.30
C SER A 423 -19.20 -20.69 -3.48
N LYS A 424 -19.53 -20.17 -4.67
CA LYS A 424 -19.91 -21.01 -5.83
C LYS A 424 -18.74 -21.64 -6.55
N VAL A 425 -17.59 -20.96 -6.65
CA VAL A 425 -16.46 -21.38 -7.50
C VAL A 425 -15.34 -22.00 -6.70
N THR A 426 -14.99 -21.43 -5.55
CA THR A 426 -13.92 -22.00 -4.70
C THR A 426 -14.46 -23.01 -3.68
N GLY A 427 -15.78 -23.02 -3.44
CA GLY A 427 -16.42 -23.93 -2.49
C GLY A 427 -16.23 -23.53 -1.03
N LEU A 428 -15.84 -22.28 -0.75
CA LEU A 428 -15.68 -21.80 0.63
C LEU A 428 -17.03 -21.57 1.31
N ASN A 429 -17.12 -21.93 2.58
CA ASN A 429 -18.34 -21.75 3.37
C ASN A 429 -18.49 -20.30 3.86
N ILE A 430 -18.98 -19.43 2.97
CA ILE A 430 -19.17 -17.99 3.23
C ILE A 430 -20.24 -17.73 4.31
N PRO A 431 -21.38 -18.45 4.37
CA PRO A 431 -22.33 -18.28 5.47
C PRO A 431 -21.70 -18.52 6.84
N LEU A 432 -20.90 -19.58 6.99
CA LEU A 432 -20.19 -19.88 8.24
C LEU A 432 -19.19 -18.77 8.59
N PHE A 433 -18.47 -18.25 7.59
CA PHE A 433 -17.54 -17.12 7.77
C PHE A 433 -18.25 -15.90 8.35
N TRP A 434 -19.31 -15.42 7.70
CA TRP A 434 -20.04 -14.23 8.15
C TRP A 434 -20.77 -14.44 9.48
N LYS A 435 -21.31 -15.63 9.74
CA LYS A 435 -21.87 -15.96 11.05
C LYS A 435 -20.85 -15.78 12.17
N ASN A 436 -19.61 -16.20 11.97
CA ASN A 436 -18.53 -16.02 12.93
C ASN A 436 -18.14 -14.54 13.09
N ILE A 437 -17.95 -13.82 11.96
CA ILE A 437 -17.59 -12.39 12.00
C ILE A 437 -18.68 -11.54 12.65
N LEU A 438 -19.95 -11.73 12.29
CA LEU A 438 -21.06 -10.98 12.88
C LEU A 438 -21.17 -11.21 14.39
N ARG A 439 -20.96 -12.45 14.86
CA ARG A 439 -20.90 -12.72 16.31
C ARG A 439 -19.77 -11.98 17.00
N MET A 440 -18.62 -11.88 16.34
CA MET A 440 -17.47 -11.10 16.85
C MET A 440 -17.72 -9.60 16.82
N SER A 441 -18.56 -9.10 15.90
CA SER A 441 -18.81 -7.66 15.71
C SER A 441 -19.62 -7.02 16.83
N ILE A 442 -20.28 -7.83 17.69
CA ILE A 442 -21.09 -7.31 18.80
C ILE A 442 -20.24 -6.48 19.76
N ILE A 443 -19.04 -6.96 20.13
CA ILE A 443 -18.17 -6.25 21.07
C ILE A 443 -17.64 -4.94 20.48
N PRO A 444 -17.03 -4.90 19.28
CA PRO A 444 -16.64 -3.63 18.66
C PRO A 444 -17.78 -2.64 18.52
N ALA A 445 -18.98 -3.11 18.13
CA ALA A 445 -20.15 -2.25 17.98
C ALA A 445 -20.56 -1.60 19.32
N LEU A 446 -20.64 -2.39 20.39
CA LEU A 446 -20.93 -1.87 21.74
C LEU A 446 -19.84 -0.88 22.20
N MET A 447 -18.59 -1.17 21.92
CA MET A 447 -17.49 -0.30 22.27
C MET A 447 -17.50 1.02 21.48
N ILE A 448 -17.89 0.99 20.20
CA ILE A 448 -18.09 2.22 19.40
C ILE A 448 -19.19 3.07 20.04
N VAL A 449 -20.34 2.49 20.35
CA VAL A 449 -21.46 3.23 20.98
C VAL A 449 -21.04 3.82 22.33
N ALA A 450 -20.44 3.00 23.20
CA ALA A 450 -19.95 3.47 24.50
C ALA A 450 -18.86 4.55 24.35
N GLY A 451 -17.92 4.34 23.43
CA GLY A 451 -16.84 5.28 23.16
C GLY A 451 -17.34 6.62 22.65
N LEU A 452 -18.27 6.64 21.71
CA LEU A 452 -18.88 7.87 21.18
C LEU A 452 -19.70 8.63 22.24
N VAL A 453 -20.30 7.93 23.21
CA VAL A 453 -20.96 8.57 24.36
C VAL A 453 -19.92 9.21 25.27
N ILE A 454 -18.83 8.51 25.57
CA ILE A 454 -17.75 9.02 26.43
C ILE A 454 -17.04 10.20 25.79
N ASP A 455 -16.77 10.13 24.46
CA ASP A 455 -16.10 11.19 23.70
C ASP A 455 -16.82 12.55 23.80
N ARG A 456 -18.16 12.55 23.96
CA ARG A 456 -18.93 13.79 24.18
C ARG A 456 -18.62 14.50 25.49
N TYR A 457 -18.09 13.77 26.48
CA TYR A 457 -17.77 14.32 27.82
C TYR A 457 -16.26 14.48 28.03
N LEU A 458 -15.43 13.85 27.20
CA LEU A 458 -13.98 13.85 27.34
C LEU A 458 -13.36 14.71 26.23
N ILE A 459 -12.94 15.92 26.60
CA ILE A 459 -12.24 16.81 25.67
C ILE A 459 -10.81 16.31 25.50
N MET A 460 -10.46 15.88 24.27
CA MET A 460 -9.16 15.26 23.97
C MET A 460 -8.22 16.27 23.26
N ASP A 461 -7.91 17.37 23.92
CA ASP A 461 -7.07 18.44 23.35
C ASP A 461 -5.57 18.19 23.50
N ASN A 462 -5.18 17.10 24.16
CA ASN A 462 -3.79 16.79 24.47
C ASN A 462 -3.45 15.33 24.12
N TRP A 463 -2.26 15.14 23.57
CA TRP A 463 -1.72 13.82 23.23
C TRP A 463 -1.68 12.84 24.41
N LEU A 464 -1.45 13.32 25.65
CA LEU A 464 -1.41 12.46 26.83
C LEU A 464 -2.79 11.86 27.12
N ILE A 465 -3.84 12.69 27.14
CA ILE A 465 -5.24 12.25 27.37
C ILE A 465 -5.65 11.31 26.23
N PHE A 466 -5.32 11.67 24.98
CA PHE A 466 -5.59 10.86 23.81
C PHE A 466 -4.98 9.44 23.94
N PHE A 467 -3.67 9.33 24.20
CA PHE A 467 -3.01 8.03 24.34
C PHE A 467 -3.52 7.22 25.52
N LEU A 468 -3.80 7.84 26.68
CA LEU A 468 -4.40 7.16 27.81
C LEU A 468 -5.78 6.58 27.47
N SER A 469 -6.61 7.35 26.77
CA SER A 469 -7.94 6.91 26.34
C SER A 469 -7.86 5.74 25.36
N VAL A 470 -6.96 5.81 24.38
CA VAL A 470 -6.72 4.72 23.41
C VAL A 470 -6.19 3.47 24.11
N ILE A 471 -5.29 3.61 25.08
CA ILE A 471 -4.76 2.47 25.87
C ILE A 471 -5.88 1.81 26.66
N VAL A 472 -6.68 2.59 27.40
CA VAL A 472 -7.83 2.07 28.18
C VAL A 472 -8.82 1.37 27.25
N PHE A 473 -9.18 2.00 26.13
CA PHE A 473 -10.06 1.39 25.13
C PHE A 473 -9.50 0.07 24.60
N THR A 474 -8.22 0.03 24.27
CA THR A 474 -7.55 -1.18 23.75
C THR A 474 -7.54 -2.29 24.81
N ILE A 475 -7.26 -1.98 26.07
CA ILE A 475 -7.26 -2.96 27.17
C ILE A 475 -8.68 -3.52 27.35
N VAL A 476 -9.69 -2.66 27.41
CA VAL A 476 -11.10 -3.09 27.55
C VAL A 476 -11.51 -3.96 26.37
N TYR A 477 -11.17 -3.54 25.14
CA TYR A 477 -11.45 -4.32 23.95
C TYR A 477 -10.82 -5.73 24.00
N VAL A 478 -9.53 -5.80 24.29
CA VAL A 478 -8.79 -7.07 24.35
C VAL A 478 -9.36 -7.98 25.45
N VAL A 479 -9.69 -7.44 26.62
CA VAL A 479 -10.28 -8.20 27.74
C VAL A 479 -11.65 -8.73 27.35
N LEU A 480 -12.53 -7.89 26.80
CA LEU A 480 -13.87 -8.32 26.38
C LEU A 480 -13.82 -9.37 25.26
N MET A 481 -12.98 -9.16 24.25
CA MET A 481 -12.80 -10.15 23.18
C MET A 481 -12.24 -11.46 23.70
N TYR A 482 -11.26 -11.42 24.60
CA TYR A 482 -10.64 -12.60 25.19
C TYR A 482 -11.64 -13.42 26.03
N LEU A 483 -12.45 -12.76 26.84
CA LEU A 483 -13.40 -13.44 27.74
C LEU A 483 -14.65 -13.97 27.03
N LEU A 484 -15.21 -13.18 26.09
CA LEU A 484 -16.55 -13.43 25.56
C LEU A 484 -16.58 -14.04 24.15
N VAL A 485 -15.52 -13.81 23.34
CA VAL A 485 -15.60 -14.07 21.89
C VAL A 485 -14.51 -14.98 21.37
N MET A 486 -13.26 -14.88 21.89
CA MET A 486 -12.15 -15.68 21.43
C MET A 486 -12.35 -17.16 21.73
N ASN A 487 -12.08 -18.01 20.72
CA ASN A 487 -12.01 -19.46 20.89
C ASN A 487 -10.64 -19.90 21.47
N GLU A 488 -10.50 -21.16 21.87
CA GLU A 488 -9.28 -21.66 22.51
C GLU A 488 -8.05 -21.55 21.61
N TYR A 489 -8.20 -21.72 20.29
CA TYR A 489 -7.11 -21.53 19.36
C TYR A 489 -6.60 -20.07 19.34
N GLU A 490 -7.51 -19.12 19.31
CA GLU A 490 -7.19 -17.68 19.34
C GLU A 490 -6.51 -17.29 20.65
N LYS A 491 -7.04 -17.77 21.79
CA LYS A 491 -6.42 -17.58 23.11
C LYS A 491 -5.01 -18.18 23.16
N ASP A 492 -4.78 -19.35 22.56
CA ASP A 492 -3.49 -20.00 22.50
C ASP A 492 -2.44 -19.20 21.70
N VAL A 493 -2.86 -18.50 20.64
CA VAL A 493 -1.97 -17.61 19.87
C VAL A 493 -1.39 -16.52 20.75
N PHE A 494 -2.16 -16.00 21.72
CA PHE A 494 -1.70 -15.00 22.67
C PHE A 494 -0.97 -15.60 23.88
N ARG A 495 -1.44 -16.74 24.41
CA ARG A 495 -0.86 -17.38 25.60
C ARG A 495 0.54 -17.96 25.35
N LYS A 496 0.79 -18.59 24.19
CA LYS A 496 2.05 -19.27 23.92
C LYS A 496 3.26 -18.33 23.90
N PRO A 497 3.24 -17.14 23.24
CA PRO A 497 4.34 -16.20 23.31
C PRO A 497 4.58 -15.64 24.74
N LEU A 498 3.49 -15.33 25.46
CA LEU A 498 3.59 -14.82 26.83
C LEU A 498 4.21 -15.85 27.78
N LYS A 499 3.81 -17.12 27.69
CA LYS A 499 4.44 -18.21 28.47
C LYS A 499 5.92 -18.36 28.12
N ARG A 500 6.32 -18.26 26.85
CA ARG A 500 7.74 -18.32 26.45
C ARG A 500 8.55 -17.14 26.97
N LEU A 501 7.98 -15.94 27.00
CA LEU A 501 8.61 -14.75 27.57
C LEU A 501 8.74 -14.88 29.09
N ALA A 502 7.71 -15.34 29.79
CA ALA A 502 7.74 -15.56 31.24
C ALA A 502 8.80 -16.60 31.63
N VAL A 503 8.90 -17.71 30.88
CA VAL A 503 9.94 -18.74 31.12
C VAL A 503 11.34 -18.17 30.88
N LYS A 504 11.54 -17.34 29.83
CA LYS A 504 12.84 -16.70 29.58
C LYS A 504 13.23 -15.67 30.66
N LEU A 505 12.26 -14.92 31.17
CA LEU A 505 12.50 -13.96 32.24
C LEU A 505 12.84 -14.65 33.58
N ASN A 506 12.16 -15.77 33.90
CA ASN A 506 12.48 -16.57 35.07
C ASN A 506 13.83 -17.30 34.99
N MET A 507 14.26 -17.69 33.77
CA MET A 507 15.59 -18.29 33.56
C MET A 507 16.73 -17.25 33.48
N GLY A 508 16.42 -15.96 33.34
CA GLY A 508 17.39 -14.84 33.35
C GLY A 508 17.66 -14.30 34.76
N GLY A 509 16.86 -14.68 35.77
CA GLY A 509 17.02 -14.30 37.17
C GLY A 509 17.88 -15.25 38.01
N GLU A 510 18.37 -16.35 37.42
CA GLU A 510 19.25 -17.33 38.07
C GLU A 510 20.70 -17.32 37.53
N ARG A 511 21.15 -16.20 36.98
CA ARG A 511 22.58 -16.01 36.61
C ARG A 511 23.19 -14.82 37.26
#